data_86621d690c6927e728c9e3a22d41f788
#
_entry.id   86621d690c6927e728c9e3a22d41f788
#
_cell.length_a   1.000
_cell.length_b   1.000
_cell.length_c   1.000
_cell.angle_alpha   90.00
_cell.angle_beta   90.00
_cell.angle_gamma   90.00
#
_symmetry.space_group_name_H-M   'P 1'
#
loop_
_entity.id
_entity.type
_entity.pdbx_description
1 polymer ?
#
loop_
_entity_poly.entity_id
_entity_poly.type
_entity_poly.pdbx_seq_one_letter_code
_entity_poly.pdbx_strand_id
1 'polypeptide(L)'
;TTAAVHDLAIQTKENHLLVGTHGRSIYKADISTLQEEVSDLTLLPVEDIRHSKRWGESYSSWRKPSLPAVEFRVFSKNSALVKWAIYDDKKTLVYESEQSLDRGYNFINYDITIGKEQLKNYQRKNKNNPLKSAKNGQFYLPKGTYTFKVEQAGHSKSQSFKIK
;
A
#
# COMPACT_ATOMS: atom_id res chain seq x y z
N THR A 1 7.34 18.60 3.80
CA THR A 1 8.28 19.74 3.69
C THR A 1 7.48 21.00 3.47
N THR A 2 7.52 21.94 4.38
CA THR A 2 6.89 23.26 4.20
C THR A 2 7.86 24.17 3.46
N ALA A 3 7.47 24.65 2.29
CA ALA A 3 8.18 25.66 1.52
C ALA A 3 7.15 26.56 0.84
N ALA A 4 7.44 27.84 0.73
CA ALA A 4 6.59 28.76 -0.01
C ALA A 4 6.59 28.36 -1.49
N VAL A 5 5.41 28.19 -2.05
CA VAL A 5 5.23 27.94 -3.49
C VAL A 5 5.17 29.29 -4.18
N HIS A 6 6.01 29.51 -5.17
CA HIS A 6 6.10 30.75 -5.93
C HIS A 6 5.44 30.65 -7.30
N ASP A 7 5.46 29.45 -7.90
CA ASP A 7 4.89 29.27 -9.23
C ASP A 7 4.41 27.83 -9.44
N LEU A 8 3.39 27.67 -10.27
CA LEU A 8 2.81 26.40 -10.69
C LEU A 8 2.70 26.38 -12.21
N ALA A 9 3.21 25.32 -12.83
CA ALA A 9 3.07 25.10 -14.25
C ALA A 9 2.57 23.67 -14.53
N ILE A 10 1.63 23.55 -15.46
CA ILE A 10 1.14 22.24 -15.94
C ILE A 10 1.73 21.97 -17.32
N GLN A 11 2.46 20.90 -17.42
CA GLN A 11 2.90 20.37 -18.70
C GLN A 11 1.84 19.36 -19.17
N THR A 12 1.00 19.80 -20.12
CA THR A 12 -0.21 19.09 -20.52
C THR A 12 0.06 17.80 -21.31
N LYS A 13 1.16 17.72 -22.05
CA LYS A 13 1.50 16.55 -22.86
C LYS A 13 1.78 15.30 -22.02
N GLU A 14 2.45 15.48 -20.88
CA GLU A 14 2.85 14.40 -19.99
C GLU A 14 2.04 14.41 -18.67
N ASN A 15 1.04 15.28 -18.56
CA ASN A 15 0.23 15.47 -17.35
C ASN A 15 1.07 15.70 -16.08
N HIS A 16 2.10 16.52 -16.19
CA HIS A 16 2.96 16.85 -15.06
C HIS A 16 2.61 18.23 -14.48
N LEU A 17 2.45 18.29 -13.17
CA LEU A 17 2.45 19.52 -12.38
C LEU A 17 3.87 19.80 -11.91
N LEU A 18 4.38 20.99 -12.25
CA LEU A 18 5.63 21.52 -11.75
C LEU A 18 5.33 22.55 -10.70
N VAL A 19 6.00 22.44 -9.54
CA VAL A 19 5.83 23.32 -8.39
C VAL A 19 7.15 23.99 -8.07
N GLY A 20 7.28 25.26 -8.39
CA GLY A 20 8.44 26.09 -8.05
C GLY A 20 8.37 26.57 -6.61
N THR A 21 9.41 26.31 -5.81
CA THR A 21 9.46 26.70 -4.41
C THR A 21 10.62 27.64 -4.11
N HIS A 22 10.47 28.48 -3.09
CA HIS A 22 11.54 29.37 -2.66
C HIS A 22 12.64 28.59 -1.92
N GLY A 23 13.81 28.50 -2.54
CA GLY A 23 15.03 27.98 -1.91
C GLY A 23 15.08 26.48 -1.63
N ARG A 24 14.08 25.68 -2.10
CA ARG A 24 14.06 24.24 -1.80
C ARG A 24 14.01 23.29 -2.97
N SER A 25 13.68 23.70 -4.16
CA SER A 25 13.68 22.88 -5.36
C SER A 25 12.45 23.12 -6.24
N ILE A 26 12.46 22.50 -7.41
CA ILE A 26 11.28 22.34 -8.24
C ILE A 26 10.78 20.91 -8.02
N TYR A 27 9.53 20.77 -7.63
CA TYR A 27 8.88 19.47 -7.50
C TYR A 27 8.10 19.15 -8.76
N LYS A 28 8.08 17.88 -9.12
CA LYS A 28 7.29 17.35 -10.24
C LYS A 28 6.35 16.29 -9.72
N ALA A 29 5.06 16.39 -10.07
CA ALA A 29 4.06 15.39 -9.76
C ALA A 29 3.34 14.97 -11.05
N ASP A 30 3.06 13.68 -11.21
CA ASP A 30 2.15 13.16 -12.23
C ASP A 30 0.71 13.40 -11.73
N ILE A 31 -0.07 14.14 -12.53
CA ILE A 31 -1.46 14.47 -12.25
C ILE A 31 -2.45 13.75 -13.16
N SER A 32 -2.03 12.74 -13.92
CA SER A 32 -2.89 11.96 -14.81
C SER A 32 -4.11 11.41 -14.07
N THR A 33 -3.89 10.87 -12.89
CA THR A 33 -4.96 10.30 -12.06
C THR A 33 -5.94 11.33 -11.50
N LEU A 34 -5.58 12.62 -11.48
CA LEU A 34 -6.47 13.71 -11.05
C LEU A 34 -7.40 14.16 -12.16
N GLN A 35 -7.10 13.79 -13.41
CA GLN A 35 -7.86 14.17 -14.60
C GLN A 35 -8.83 13.08 -15.05
N GLU A 36 -8.72 11.87 -14.52
CA GLU A 36 -9.67 10.80 -14.79
C GLU A 36 -10.97 11.02 -14.01
N GLU A 37 -12.10 10.60 -14.59
CA GLU A 37 -13.37 10.55 -13.85
C GLU A 37 -13.21 9.55 -12.68
N VAL A 38 -13.17 10.08 -11.49
CA VAL A 38 -12.95 9.29 -10.28
C VAL A 38 -14.29 8.73 -9.83
N SER A 39 -14.43 7.41 -9.79
CA SER A 39 -15.60 6.76 -9.20
C SER A 39 -15.66 7.05 -7.68
N ASP A 40 -16.78 6.75 -7.04
CA ASP A 40 -16.98 7.00 -5.60
C ASP A 40 -15.86 6.40 -4.73
N LEU A 41 -15.28 5.29 -5.19
CA LEU A 41 -14.11 4.65 -4.63
C LEU A 41 -13.14 4.24 -5.75
N THR A 42 -11.91 4.74 -5.73
CA THR A 42 -10.90 4.44 -6.76
C THR A 42 -9.58 4.05 -6.11
N LEU A 43 -8.97 2.98 -6.61
CA LEU A 43 -7.62 2.56 -6.21
C LEU A 43 -6.60 3.10 -7.22
N LEU A 44 -5.55 3.73 -6.72
CA LEU A 44 -4.45 4.19 -7.55
C LEU A 44 -3.40 3.06 -7.70
N PRO A 45 -2.63 3.07 -8.80
CA PRO A 45 -1.58 2.08 -9.01
C PRO A 45 -0.62 1.96 -7.83
N VAL A 46 -0.27 0.74 -7.49
CA VAL A 46 0.70 0.40 -6.44
C VAL A 46 1.94 -0.22 -7.07
N GLU A 47 3.10 0.14 -6.56
CA GLU A 47 4.37 -0.41 -7.02
C GLU A 47 4.62 -1.81 -6.47
N ASP A 48 5.34 -2.63 -7.25
CA ASP A 48 5.81 -3.93 -6.80
C ASP A 48 6.86 -3.78 -5.70
N ILE A 49 6.85 -4.70 -4.75
CA ILE A 49 7.69 -4.67 -3.57
C ILE A 49 8.86 -5.63 -3.74
N ARG A 50 10.06 -5.17 -3.45
CA ARG A 50 11.25 -6.04 -3.43
C ARG A 50 11.30 -6.83 -2.13
N HIS A 51 11.21 -8.16 -2.22
CA HIS A 51 11.37 -9.05 -1.07
C HIS A 51 12.78 -8.95 -0.47
N SER A 52 12.86 -8.96 0.85
CA SER A 52 14.11 -9.07 1.57
C SER A 52 14.05 -10.17 2.63
N LYS A 53 15.06 -11.02 2.66
CA LYS A 53 15.23 -12.03 3.72
C LYS A 53 15.50 -11.42 5.10
N ARG A 54 15.77 -10.11 5.16
CA ARG A 54 16.09 -9.35 6.38
C ARG A 54 14.90 -8.61 6.98
N TRP A 55 13.72 -8.81 6.47
CA TRP A 55 12.53 -8.21 7.08
C TRP A 55 12.39 -8.67 8.54
N GLY A 56 12.18 -7.72 9.43
CA GLY A 56 12.12 -7.97 10.86
C GLY A 56 13.50 -8.15 11.55
N GLU A 57 14.60 -7.95 10.81
CA GLU A 57 15.95 -8.00 11.37
C GLU A 57 16.55 -6.62 11.54
N SER A 58 17.27 -6.42 12.63
CA SER A 58 18.11 -5.25 12.81
C SER A 58 19.53 -5.55 12.36
N TYR A 59 20.16 -4.61 11.66
CA TYR A 59 21.57 -4.72 11.27
C TYR A 59 22.54 -4.63 12.47
N SER A 60 22.10 -3.98 13.53
CA SER A 60 22.87 -3.83 14.76
C SER A 60 21.93 -3.57 15.94
N SER A 61 22.39 -3.79 17.16
CA SER A 61 21.58 -3.65 18.40
C SER A 61 20.98 -2.24 18.59
N TRP A 62 21.57 -1.22 17.97
CA TRP A 62 21.14 0.18 18.06
C TRP A 62 20.33 0.69 16.84
N ARG A 63 20.17 -0.11 15.80
CA ARG A 63 19.30 0.21 14.65
C ARG A 63 17.94 -0.45 14.76
N LYS A 64 16.91 0.28 14.33
CA LYS A 64 15.56 -0.28 14.19
C LYS A 64 15.56 -1.41 13.15
N PRO A 65 14.72 -2.45 13.32
CA PRO A 65 14.56 -3.51 12.34
C PRO A 65 14.14 -2.97 10.97
N SER A 66 14.57 -3.65 9.91
CA SER A 66 14.08 -3.39 8.56
C SER A 66 12.64 -3.90 8.46
N LEU A 67 11.68 -3.00 8.44
CA LEU A 67 10.26 -3.32 8.32
C LEU A 67 9.81 -3.04 6.89
N PRO A 68 9.19 -4.01 6.21
CA PRO A 68 8.57 -3.75 4.92
C PRO A 68 7.29 -2.95 5.11
N ALA A 69 6.95 -2.14 4.12
CA ALA A 69 5.66 -1.47 4.07
C ALA A 69 5.24 -1.29 2.62
N VAL A 70 3.96 -1.36 2.38
CA VAL A 70 3.32 -0.94 1.15
C VAL A 70 2.24 0.08 1.49
N GLU A 71 2.17 1.12 0.70
CA GLU A 71 1.17 2.17 0.81
C GLU A 71 0.18 2.02 -0.34
N PHE A 72 -1.07 1.72 -0.02
CA PHE A 72 -2.17 1.73 -0.97
C PHE A 72 -2.80 3.11 -0.97
N ARG A 73 -2.86 3.72 -2.13
CA ARG A 73 -3.48 5.02 -2.34
C ARG A 73 -4.93 4.82 -2.79
N VAL A 74 -5.85 5.38 -2.03
CA VAL A 74 -7.29 5.21 -2.23
C VAL A 74 -7.94 6.59 -2.32
N PHE A 75 -8.66 6.85 -3.39
CA PHE A 75 -9.54 8.00 -3.45
C PHE A 75 -10.94 7.61 -2.98
N SER A 76 -11.53 8.41 -2.09
CA SER A 76 -12.92 8.28 -1.65
C SER A 76 -13.67 9.59 -1.84
N LYS A 77 -14.84 9.54 -2.46
CA LYS A 77 -15.68 10.71 -2.66
C LYS A 77 -16.32 11.22 -1.37
N ASN A 78 -16.54 10.33 -0.42
CA ASN A 78 -17.15 10.60 0.87
C ASN A 78 -16.30 10.03 2.00
N SER A 79 -16.37 10.67 3.17
CA SER A 79 -15.78 10.07 4.37
C SER A 79 -16.58 8.84 4.78
N ALA A 80 -15.89 7.71 5.00
CA ALA A 80 -16.52 6.46 5.40
C ALA A 80 -15.53 5.49 6.05
N LEU A 81 -16.05 4.62 6.89
CA LEU A 81 -15.32 3.43 7.35
C LEU A 81 -15.30 2.41 6.21
N VAL A 82 -14.11 1.94 5.86
CA VAL A 82 -13.91 0.89 4.85
C VAL A 82 -13.31 -0.35 5.48
N LYS A 83 -13.72 -1.51 4.96
CA LYS A 83 -13.05 -2.78 5.21
C LYS A 83 -12.07 -3.02 4.08
N TRP A 84 -10.86 -3.43 4.42
CA TRP A 84 -9.87 -3.80 3.43
C TRP A 84 -9.19 -5.12 3.78
N ALA A 85 -8.78 -5.84 2.78
CA ALA A 85 -8.22 -7.17 2.92
C ALA A 85 -7.15 -7.46 1.87
N ILE A 86 -6.22 -8.34 2.22
CA ILE A 86 -5.20 -8.87 1.32
C ILE A 86 -5.45 -10.36 1.11
N TYR A 87 -5.38 -10.77 -0.14
CA TYR A 87 -5.53 -12.16 -0.56
C TYR A 87 -4.27 -12.62 -1.31
N ASP A 88 -3.94 -13.89 -1.18
CA ASP A 88 -2.91 -14.53 -2.00
C ASP A 88 -3.45 -14.89 -3.41
N ASP A 89 -2.59 -15.46 -4.26
CA ASP A 89 -2.91 -15.92 -5.61
C ASP A 89 -3.98 -17.02 -5.64
N LYS A 90 -4.16 -17.74 -4.53
CA LYS A 90 -5.19 -18.78 -4.34
C LYS A 90 -6.46 -18.24 -3.70
N LYS A 91 -6.61 -16.91 -3.65
CA LYS A 91 -7.75 -16.23 -2.99
C LYS A 91 -7.88 -16.58 -1.50
N THR A 92 -6.77 -16.92 -0.84
CA THR A 92 -6.77 -17.11 0.62
C THR A 92 -6.61 -15.76 1.28
N LEU A 93 -7.49 -15.44 2.22
CA LEU A 93 -7.35 -14.25 3.05
C LEU A 93 -6.08 -14.36 3.90
N VAL A 94 -5.19 -13.36 3.79
CA VAL A 94 -3.93 -13.32 4.53
C VAL A 94 -3.88 -12.18 5.54
N TYR A 95 -4.67 -11.12 5.31
CA TYR A 95 -4.80 -9.99 6.23
C TYR A 95 -6.11 -9.27 6.01
N GLU A 96 -6.70 -8.72 7.06
CA GLU A 96 -7.87 -7.84 6.99
C GLU A 96 -7.82 -6.79 8.10
N SER A 97 -8.40 -5.63 7.81
CA SER A 97 -8.52 -4.53 8.77
C SER A 97 -9.61 -3.56 8.34
N GLU A 98 -9.89 -2.59 9.19
CA GLU A 98 -10.79 -1.48 8.93
C GLU A 98 -10.04 -0.16 9.09
N GLN A 99 -10.41 0.82 8.29
CA GLN A 99 -9.86 2.18 8.37
C GLN A 99 -10.91 3.21 7.98
N SER A 100 -10.94 4.32 8.69
CA SER A 100 -11.70 5.50 8.28
C SER A 100 -10.98 6.20 7.15
N LEU A 101 -11.68 6.45 6.05
CA LEU A 101 -11.20 7.28 4.96
C LEU A 101 -11.87 8.65 5.06
N ASP A 102 -11.12 9.70 4.77
CA ASP A 102 -11.64 11.03 4.55
C ASP A 102 -12.03 11.21 3.08
N ARG A 103 -12.82 12.25 2.80
CA ARG A 103 -13.07 12.67 1.43
C ARG A 103 -11.78 13.07 0.76
N GLY A 104 -11.48 12.50 -0.43
CA GLY A 104 -10.28 12.76 -1.19
C GLY A 104 -9.29 11.59 -1.16
N TYR A 105 -8.00 11.89 -1.27
CA TYR A 105 -6.95 10.89 -1.29
C TYR A 105 -6.56 10.44 0.11
N ASN A 106 -6.52 9.14 0.30
CA ASN A 106 -6.16 8.47 1.54
C ASN A 106 -5.03 7.49 1.32
N PHE A 107 -4.30 7.18 2.40
CA PHE A 107 -3.21 6.22 2.41
C PHE A 107 -3.50 5.10 3.39
N ILE A 108 -3.49 3.86 2.90
CA ILE A 108 -3.61 2.66 3.72
C ILE A 108 -2.24 2.00 3.76
N ASN A 109 -1.62 2.01 4.93
CA ASN A 109 -0.30 1.41 5.13
C ASN A 109 -0.44 -0.03 5.60
N TYR A 110 0.28 -0.93 4.95
CA TYR A 110 0.31 -2.35 5.28
C TYR A 110 1.75 -2.83 5.41
N ASP A 111 2.05 -3.51 6.51
CA ASP A 111 3.40 -3.97 6.88
C ASP A 111 3.79 -5.32 6.27
N ILE A 112 3.01 -5.82 5.34
CA ILE A 112 3.24 -7.08 4.59
C ILE A 112 3.27 -8.31 5.52
N THR A 113 2.60 -8.25 6.65
CA THR A 113 2.48 -9.39 7.57
C THR A 113 1.24 -10.23 7.31
N ILE A 114 1.24 -11.46 7.76
CA ILE A 114 0.02 -12.27 7.83
C ILE A 114 -0.68 -11.99 9.15
N GLY A 115 -1.99 -11.79 9.08
CA GLY A 115 -2.81 -11.64 10.27
C GLY A 115 -2.72 -12.87 11.17
N LYS A 116 -2.74 -12.65 12.48
CA LYS A 116 -2.62 -13.75 13.47
C LYS A 116 -3.69 -14.83 13.31
N GLU A 117 -4.90 -14.43 12.99
CA GLU A 117 -6.04 -15.33 12.78
C GLU A 117 -5.92 -16.10 11.47
N GLN A 118 -5.40 -15.44 10.41
CA GLN A 118 -5.23 -16.00 9.09
C GLN A 118 -4.03 -16.96 9.00
N LEU A 119 -3.04 -16.80 9.87
CA LEU A 119 -1.78 -17.57 9.84
C LEU A 119 -2.01 -19.09 9.89
N LYS A 120 -2.88 -19.57 10.78
CA LYS A 120 -3.19 -21.00 10.90
C LYS A 120 -3.77 -21.57 9.60
N ASN A 121 -4.68 -20.84 8.98
CA ASN A 121 -5.32 -21.22 7.72
C ASN A 121 -4.31 -21.24 6.57
N TYR A 122 -3.47 -20.22 6.51
CA TYR A 122 -2.42 -20.09 5.51
C TYR A 122 -1.42 -21.24 5.61
N GLN A 123 -0.91 -21.56 6.80
CA GLN A 123 0.02 -22.65 7.02
C GLN A 123 -0.59 -24.01 6.68
N ARG A 124 -1.88 -24.23 7.02
CA ARG A 124 -2.59 -25.47 6.65
C ARG A 124 -2.68 -25.67 5.14
N LYS A 125 -2.91 -24.60 4.39
CA LYS A 125 -2.98 -24.64 2.91
C LYS A 125 -1.60 -24.75 2.26
N ASN A 126 -0.54 -24.29 2.92
CA ASN A 126 0.83 -24.26 2.41
C ASN A 126 1.77 -25.19 3.20
N LYS A 127 1.32 -26.42 3.51
CA LYS A 127 2.09 -27.41 4.32
C LYS A 127 3.49 -27.70 3.78
N ASN A 128 3.66 -27.69 2.46
CA ASN A 128 4.95 -28.00 1.82
C ASN A 128 5.96 -26.83 1.91
N ASN A 129 5.50 -25.62 2.24
CA ASN A 129 6.35 -24.45 2.41
C ASN A 129 5.81 -23.56 3.53
N PRO A 130 5.91 -24.01 4.79
CA PRO A 130 5.39 -23.25 5.91
C PRO A 130 6.19 -21.95 6.10
N LEU A 131 5.49 -20.88 6.40
CA LEU A 131 6.14 -19.62 6.76
C LEU A 131 6.91 -19.74 8.05
N LYS A 132 8.12 -19.18 8.05
CA LYS A 132 8.94 -19.04 9.25
C LYS A 132 8.76 -17.64 9.82
N SER A 133 8.74 -17.54 11.14
CA SER A 133 8.76 -16.23 11.81
C SER A 133 10.10 -15.53 11.57
N ALA A 134 10.05 -14.24 11.35
CA ALA A 134 11.24 -13.39 11.36
C ALA A 134 11.77 -13.20 12.79
N LYS A 135 12.95 -12.59 12.96
CA LYS A 135 13.56 -12.38 14.29
C LYS A 135 12.72 -11.51 15.24
N ASN A 136 11.89 -10.64 14.67
CA ASN A 136 10.93 -9.84 15.46
C ASN A 136 9.61 -10.59 15.77
N GLY A 137 9.52 -11.88 15.48
CA GLY A 137 8.34 -12.70 15.73
C GLY A 137 7.21 -12.57 14.74
N GLN A 138 7.33 -11.70 13.74
CA GLN A 138 6.32 -11.49 12.69
C GLN A 138 6.47 -12.52 11.56
N PHE A 139 5.36 -12.79 10.88
CA PHE A 139 5.31 -13.64 9.69
C PHE A 139 5.03 -12.77 8.47
N TYR A 140 6.05 -12.58 7.64
CA TYR A 140 5.93 -11.77 6.42
C TYR A 140 5.49 -12.60 5.23
N LEU A 141 4.75 -11.97 4.31
CA LEU A 141 4.33 -12.59 3.07
C LEU A 141 5.55 -12.96 2.20
N PRO A 142 5.59 -14.16 1.63
CA PRO A 142 6.65 -14.56 0.71
C PRO A 142 6.51 -13.87 -0.66
N LYS A 143 7.46 -14.12 -1.54
CA LYS A 143 7.36 -13.72 -2.95
C LYS A 143 6.11 -14.29 -3.57
N GLY A 144 5.39 -13.48 -4.33
CA GLY A 144 4.12 -13.88 -4.94
C GLY A 144 3.30 -12.71 -5.44
N THR A 145 2.14 -13.01 -5.99
CA THR A 145 1.14 -12.02 -6.39
C THR A 145 0.03 -11.99 -5.34
N TYR A 146 -0.33 -10.79 -4.94
CA TYR A 146 -1.34 -10.54 -3.92
C TYR A 146 -2.38 -9.57 -4.45
N THR A 147 -3.57 -9.62 -3.88
CA THR A 147 -4.68 -8.73 -4.22
C THR A 147 -5.09 -7.95 -2.99
N PHE A 148 -4.98 -6.64 -3.06
CA PHE A 148 -5.59 -5.70 -2.15
C PHE A 148 -7.05 -5.48 -2.57
N LYS A 149 -7.98 -5.62 -1.64
CA LYS A 149 -9.39 -5.37 -1.84
C LYS A 149 -9.88 -4.38 -0.79
N VAL A 150 -10.64 -3.39 -1.21
CA VAL A 150 -11.30 -2.45 -0.31
C VAL A 150 -12.80 -2.46 -0.58
N GLU A 151 -13.59 -2.38 0.48
CA GLU A 151 -15.05 -2.39 0.44
C GLU A 151 -15.61 -1.18 1.18
N GLN A 152 -16.52 -0.46 0.51
CA GLN A 152 -17.22 0.70 1.04
C GLN A 152 -18.69 0.64 0.63
N ALA A 153 -19.61 0.64 1.57
CA ALA A 153 -21.06 0.72 1.33
C ALA A 153 -21.58 -0.26 0.25
N GLY A 154 -21.08 -1.50 0.22
CA GLY A 154 -21.47 -2.53 -0.75
C GLY A 154 -20.72 -2.46 -2.09
N HIS A 155 -19.91 -1.45 -2.33
CA HIS A 155 -19.00 -1.39 -3.48
C HIS A 155 -17.63 -1.92 -3.11
N SER A 156 -17.02 -2.70 -3.99
CA SER A 156 -15.67 -3.19 -3.78
C SER A 156 -14.77 -2.87 -4.96
N LYS A 157 -13.53 -2.54 -4.67
CA LYS A 157 -12.45 -2.38 -5.66
C LYS A 157 -11.28 -3.25 -5.26
N SER A 158 -10.57 -3.76 -6.25
CA SER A 158 -9.39 -4.59 -6.00
C SER A 158 -8.26 -4.23 -6.96
N GLN A 159 -7.04 -4.41 -6.47
CA GLN A 159 -5.82 -4.18 -7.22
C GLN A 159 -4.77 -5.21 -6.84
N SER A 160 -4.06 -5.74 -7.85
CA SER A 160 -2.97 -6.68 -7.63
C SER A 160 -1.64 -5.96 -7.46
N PHE A 161 -0.78 -6.52 -6.61
CA PHE A 161 0.62 -6.12 -6.44
C PHE A 161 1.50 -7.36 -6.29
N LYS A 162 2.81 -7.22 -6.51
CA LYS A 162 3.76 -8.33 -6.44
C LYS A 162 4.83 -8.06 -5.40
N ILE A 163 5.21 -9.14 -4.71
CA ILE A 163 6.43 -9.21 -3.91
C ILE A 163 7.45 -10.00 -4.74
N LYS A 164 8.48 -9.32 -5.24
CA LYS A 164 9.51 -9.87 -6.17
C LYS A 164 10.78 -10.29 -5.47
#